data_75c1a0c4d633ee27a4994449dec34a88
#
_entry.id   75c1a0c4d633ee27a4994449dec34a88
#
_cell.length_a   1.000
_cell.length_b   1.000
_cell.length_c   1.000
_cell.angle_alpha   90.00
_cell.angle_beta   90.00
_cell.angle_gamma   90.00
#
_symmetry.space_group_name_H-M   'P 1'
#
loop_
_entity.id
_entity.type
_entity.pdbx_description
1 polymer ?
#
loop_
_entity_poly.entity_id
_entity_poly.type
_entity_poly.pdbx_seq_one_letter_code
_entity_poly.pdbx_strand_id
1 'polypeptide(L)'
;MKVNEVKEIALKYLENINNNEFEANLFIRDFFGLSLTDIHFNKDIECSQEEIDKFIGLLDIRASGCPYNYIFKYKEFYNRRFYVDERVLIPRPETELLVEECINYYKGKTIDRYLDLCTGSGCIGISLASELDIKSVTLADISKDSLEVAKKNAYIYNIDADFIESDLFSNIVGEFDLITINPPYVPLNRKRILDKTVIDYEPNLALFADNDGLSIIKKFIQEYDKYLTDDGLVLMEFDESQGDAISKLLEEKKVNFKIYKDYSNMDRFVVMGGR
;
A
#
# COMPACT_ATOMS: atom_id res chain seq x y z
N MET A 1 13.80 16.33 30.20
CA MET A 1 12.96 15.12 30.42
C MET A 1 13.69 13.90 29.91
N LYS A 2 13.49 12.73 30.49
CA LYS A 2 14.04 11.47 29.96
C LYS A 2 13.05 10.79 29.05
N VAL A 3 13.53 10.00 28.10
CA VAL A 3 12.67 9.20 27.20
C VAL A 3 11.64 8.38 27.98
N ASN A 4 12.02 7.76 29.10
CA ASN A 4 11.09 6.96 29.92
C ASN A 4 9.92 7.78 30.48
N GLU A 5 10.14 9.04 30.87
CA GLU A 5 9.07 9.92 31.34
C GLU A 5 8.07 10.25 30.23
N VAL A 6 8.57 10.50 29.01
CA VAL A 6 7.73 10.71 27.83
C VAL A 6 7.00 9.42 27.42
N LYS A 7 7.67 8.26 27.58
CA LYS A 7 7.08 6.95 27.31
C LYS A 7 5.93 6.64 28.25
N GLU A 8 6.05 6.97 29.55
CA GLU A 8 4.96 6.82 30.52
C GLU A 8 3.74 7.66 30.12
N ILE A 9 3.95 8.89 29.65
CA ILE A 9 2.88 9.73 29.11
C ILE A 9 2.23 9.02 27.90
N ALA A 10 3.02 8.59 26.91
CA ALA A 10 2.49 7.93 25.72
C ALA A 10 1.68 6.66 26.05
N LEU A 11 2.20 5.79 26.93
CA LEU A 11 1.53 4.56 27.31
C LEU A 11 0.18 4.80 27.99
N LYS A 12 0.03 5.89 28.75
CA LYS A 12 -1.25 6.25 29.35
C LYS A 12 -2.31 6.60 28.33
N TYR A 13 -1.95 7.33 27.26
CA TYR A 13 -2.89 7.69 26.17
C TYR A 13 -3.18 6.50 25.24
N LEU A 14 -2.21 5.62 25.05
CA LEU A 14 -2.28 4.47 24.14
C LEU A 14 -2.72 3.17 24.86
N GLU A 15 -3.24 3.22 26.09
CA GLU A 15 -3.55 2.04 26.90
C GLU A 15 -4.49 1.02 26.21
N ASN A 16 -5.39 1.51 25.35
CA ASN A 16 -6.36 0.71 24.61
C ASN A 16 -5.87 0.33 23.17
N ILE A 17 -4.64 0.68 22.82
CA ILE A 17 -4.05 0.37 21.53
C ILE A 17 -3.27 -0.95 21.62
N ASN A 18 -3.48 -1.84 20.65
CA ASN A 18 -2.69 -3.07 20.54
C ASN A 18 -1.21 -2.72 20.29
N ASN A 19 -0.29 -3.42 21.00
CA ASN A 19 1.15 -3.15 20.93
C ASN A 19 1.53 -1.72 21.32
N ASN A 20 0.85 -1.15 22.32
CA ASN A 20 1.01 0.23 22.79
C ASN A 20 2.46 0.62 23.11
N GLU A 21 3.29 -0.30 23.66
CA GLU A 21 4.72 -0.04 23.86
C GLU A 21 5.49 0.21 22.57
N PHE A 22 5.20 -0.57 21.53
CA PHE A 22 5.81 -0.40 20.23
C PHE A 22 5.38 0.94 19.62
N GLU A 23 4.07 1.25 19.64
CA GLU A 23 3.56 2.53 19.14
C GLU A 23 4.11 3.72 19.94
N ALA A 24 4.20 3.64 21.27
CA ALA A 24 4.79 4.70 22.09
C ALA A 24 6.24 5.00 21.66
N ASN A 25 7.03 3.97 21.39
CA ASN A 25 8.40 4.14 20.90
C ASN A 25 8.43 4.79 19.50
N LEU A 26 7.50 4.43 18.60
CA LEU A 26 7.38 5.07 17.29
C LEU A 26 7.00 6.55 17.41
N PHE A 27 6.03 6.88 18.28
CA PHE A 27 5.63 8.28 18.53
C PHE A 27 6.79 9.11 19.04
N ILE A 28 7.56 8.58 20.00
CA ILE A 28 8.74 9.26 20.56
C ILE A 28 9.80 9.44 19.47
N ARG A 29 10.08 8.37 18.70
CA ARG A 29 11.05 8.41 17.62
C ARG A 29 10.74 9.52 16.63
N ASP A 30 9.51 9.54 16.13
CA ASP A 30 9.16 10.42 15.01
C ASP A 30 8.84 11.84 15.43
N PHE A 31 8.33 12.04 16.64
CA PHE A 31 8.08 13.39 17.13
C PHE A 31 9.36 14.11 17.58
N PHE A 32 10.23 13.41 18.33
CA PHE A 32 11.47 14.01 18.85
C PHE A 32 12.69 13.78 17.96
N GLY A 33 12.55 13.07 16.83
CA GLY A 33 13.66 12.79 15.92
C GLY A 33 14.73 11.87 16.50
N LEU A 34 14.34 10.93 17.40
CA LEU A 34 15.25 10.03 18.06
C LEU A 34 15.46 8.74 17.29
N SER A 35 16.62 8.09 17.49
CA SER A 35 16.83 6.72 17.04
C SER A 35 16.23 5.72 18.05
N LEU A 36 15.99 4.47 17.61
CA LEU A 36 15.60 3.39 18.54
C LEU A 36 16.67 3.14 19.60
N THR A 37 17.94 3.37 19.28
CA THR A 37 19.06 3.29 20.20
C THR A 37 18.95 4.35 21.30
N ASP A 38 18.63 5.62 20.93
CA ASP A 38 18.42 6.70 21.90
C ASP A 38 17.28 6.36 22.88
N ILE A 39 16.21 5.76 22.36
CA ILE A 39 15.05 5.33 23.15
C ILE A 39 15.45 4.19 24.10
N HIS A 40 16.19 3.20 23.61
CA HIS A 40 16.64 2.06 24.40
C HIS A 40 17.55 2.48 25.58
N PHE A 41 18.46 3.43 25.32
CA PHE A 41 19.37 3.93 26.35
C PHE A 41 18.78 5.07 27.20
N ASN A 42 17.48 5.32 27.12
CA ASN A 42 16.78 6.33 27.93
C ASN A 42 17.46 7.70 27.89
N LYS A 43 17.78 8.18 26.68
CA LYS A 43 18.45 9.46 26.44
C LYS A 43 17.67 10.63 27.03
N ASP A 44 18.37 11.67 27.44
CA ASP A 44 17.74 12.93 27.83
C ASP A 44 17.17 13.65 26.62
N ILE A 45 15.93 14.14 26.75
CA ILE A 45 15.22 14.93 25.74
C ILE A 45 15.13 16.37 26.26
N GLU A 46 15.70 17.29 25.49
CA GLU A 46 15.44 18.71 25.70
C GLU A 46 14.16 19.07 24.95
N CYS A 47 13.09 19.35 25.70
CA CYS A 47 11.81 19.75 25.13
C CYS A 47 11.14 20.80 26.00
N SER A 48 10.43 21.70 25.33
CA SER A 48 9.59 22.73 25.96
C SER A 48 8.24 22.14 26.37
N GLN A 49 7.53 22.83 27.25
CA GLN A 49 6.16 22.46 27.59
C GLN A 49 5.24 22.48 26.35
N GLU A 50 5.43 23.41 25.43
CA GLU A 50 4.66 23.48 24.19
C GLU A 50 4.86 22.25 23.30
N GLU A 51 6.07 21.70 23.22
CA GLU A 51 6.34 20.46 22.48
C GLU A 51 5.70 19.25 23.15
N ILE A 52 5.70 19.18 24.48
CA ILE A 52 4.98 18.14 25.21
C ILE A 52 3.47 18.23 24.96
N ASP A 53 2.89 19.42 24.98
CA ASP A 53 1.47 19.63 24.72
C ASP A 53 1.10 19.22 23.28
N LYS A 54 1.94 19.52 22.29
CA LYS A 54 1.79 19.05 20.91
C LYS A 54 1.89 17.53 20.82
N PHE A 55 2.87 16.92 21.48
CA PHE A 55 3.02 15.47 21.52
C PHE A 55 1.78 14.79 22.09
N ILE A 56 1.26 15.30 23.21
CA ILE A 56 0.01 14.82 23.83
C ILE A 56 -1.16 14.97 22.85
N GLY A 57 -1.26 16.11 22.14
CA GLY A 57 -2.29 16.30 21.12
C GLY A 57 -2.28 15.24 20.00
N LEU A 58 -1.09 14.80 19.56
CA LEU A 58 -0.98 13.69 18.60
C LEU A 58 -1.40 12.34 19.20
N LEU A 59 -1.06 12.10 20.48
CA LEU A 59 -1.50 10.90 21.19
C LEU A 59 -3.03 10.86 21.34
N ASP A 60 -3.68 12.00 21.63
CA ASP A 60 -5.14 12.11 21.69
C ASP A 60 -5.79 11.77 20.34
N ILE A 61 -5.21 12.29 19.23
CA ILE A 61 -5.66 11.96 17.88
C ILE A 61 -5.54 10.44 17.63
N ARG A 62 -4.43 9.82 18.06
CA ARG A 62 -4.25 8.36 17.94
C ARG A 62 -5.25 7.59 18.81
N ALA A 63 -5.45 8.01 20.04
CA ALA A 63 -6.39 7.41 20.97
C ALA A 63 -7.85 7.48 20.46
N SER A 64 -8.19 8.51 19.64
CA SER A 64 -9.49 8.60 18.97
C SER A 64 -9.63 7.64 17.77
N GLY A 65 -8.58 6.89 17.41
CA GLY A 65 -8.58 5.86 16.37
C GLY A 65 -7.83 6.22 15.09
N CYS A 66 -7.34 7.45 14.93
CA CYS A 66 -6.60 7.83 13.73
C CYS A 66 -5.34 6.98 13.56
N PRO A 67 -5.07 6.38 12.38
CA PRO A 67 -3.88 5.60 12.14
C PRO A 67 -2.60 6.40 12.38
N TYR A 68 -1.61 5.78 13.06
CA TYR A 68 -0.28 6.35 13.24
C TYR A 68 0.30 6.91 11.93
N ASN A 69 0.16 6.18 10.83
CA ASN A 69 0.67 6.57 9.52
C ASN A 69 0.03 7.85 8.96
N TYR A 70 -1.23 8.10 9.28
CA TYR A 70 -1.89 9.36 8.88
C TYR A 70 -1.53 10.52 9.79
N ILE A 71 -1.16 10.27 11.05
CA ILE A 71 -0.67 11.29 11.97
C ILE A 71 0.71 11.79 11.52
N PHE A 72 1.64 10.87 11.26
CA PHE A 72 3.01 11.20 10.84
C PHE A 72 3.18 11.33 9.32
N LYS A 73 2.08 11.11 8.55
CA LYS A 73 2.04 11.31 7.10
C LYS A 73 3.03 10.46 6.32
N TYR A 74 3.38 9.26 6.81
CA TYR A 74 4.18 8.30 6.05
C TYR A 74 3.90 6.84 6.42
N LYS A 75 4.24 5.96 5.48
CA LYS A 75 4.35 4.50 5.67
C LYS A 75 5.66 4.01 5.05
N GLU A 76 6.40 3.20 5.77
CA GLU A 76 7.53 2.45 5.21
C GLU A 76 7.00 1.30 4.36
N PHE A 77 7.49 1.20 3.12
CA PHE A 77 7.17 0.14 2.17
C PHE A 77 8.37 -0.08 1.26
N TYR A 78 8.80 -1.30 1.12
CA TYR A 78 9.95 -1.72 0.29
C TYR A 78 11.18 -0.82 0.44
N ASN A 79 11.66 -0.66 1.66
CA ASN A 79 12.79 0.19 2.06
C ASN A 79 12.65 1.70 1.73
N ARG A 80 11.44 2.19 1.52
CA ARG A 80 11.12 3.59 1.20
C ARG A 80 10.06 4.14 2.14
N ARG A 81 10.07 5.45 2.35
CA ARG A 81 9.02 6.16 3.11
C ARG A 81 8.06 6.83 2.16
N PHE A 82 6.89 6.25 1.96
CA PHE A 82 5.82 6.85 1.16
C PHE A 82 4.98 7.80 1.99
N TYR A 83 4.73 9.00 1.46
CA TYR A 83 3.73 9.88 2.02
C TYR A 83 2.35 9.24 1.89
N VAL A 84 1.58 9.27 2.98
CA VAL A 84 0.21 8.78 3.02
C VAL A 84 -0.67 9.71 3.86
N ASP A 85 -1.93 9.82 3.49
CA ASP A 85 -2.98 10.46 4.26
C ASP A 85 -4.33 9.78 3.95
N GLU A 86 -5.43 10.33 4.47
CA GLU A 86 -6.78 9.78 4.37
C GLU A 86 -7.30 9.57 2.94
N ARG A 87 -6.59 10.04 1.93
CA ARG A 87 -6.93 9.88 0.50
C ARG A 87 -6.51 8.54 -0.09
N VAL A 88 -5.61 7.81 0.57
CA VAL A 88 -5.03 6.56 0.05
C VAL A 88 -5.02 5.45 1.10
N LEU A 89 -5.11 4.20 0.64
CA LEU A 89 -4.85 3.04 1.47
C LEU A 89 -3.43 3.12 2.05
N ILE A 90 -3.26 2.80 3.33
CA ILE A 90 -1.94 2.62 3.93
C ILE A 90 -1.31 1.35 3.34
N PRO A 91 -0.16 1.42 2.66
CA PRO A 91 0.51 0.25 2.06
C PRO A 91 0.67 -0.90 3.06
N ARG A 92 0.33 -2.12 2.62
CA ARG A 92 0.38 -3.32 3.46
C ARG A 92 1.70 -4.06 3.25
N PRO A 93 2.27 -4.67 4.32
CA PRO A 93 3.53 -5.42 4.19
C PRO A 93 3.43 -6.58 3.20
N GLU A 94 2.28 -7.24 3.11
CA GLU A 94 2.04 -8.38 2.21
C GLU A 94 2.21 -7.98 0.74
N THR A 95 1.89 -6.73 0.38
CA THR A 95 2.05 -6.19 -0.97
C THR A 95 3.51 -6.10 -1.41
N GLU A 96 4.47 -6.06 -0.46
CA GLU A 96 5.91 -6.07 -0.77
C GLU A 96 6.34 -7.35 -1.48
N LEU A 97 5.67 -8.48 -1.22
CA LEU A 97 5.95 -9.76 -1.90
C LEU A 97 5.66 -9.70 -3.40
N LEU A 98 4.60 -8.99 -3.80
CA LEU A 98 4.30 -8.75 -5.22
C LEU A 98 5.42 -7.96 -5.89
N VAL A 99 5.92 -6.93 -5.22
CA VAL A 99 7.07 -6.13 -5.71
C VAL A 99 8.32 -7.00 -5.82
N GLU A 100 8.61 -7.81 -4.81
CA GLU A 100 9.77 -8.70 -4.78
C GLU A 100 9.74 -9.72 -5.94
N GLU A 101 8.60 -10.37 -6.16
CA GLU A 101 8.43 -11.35 -7.26
C GLU A 101 8.58 -10.68 -8.62
N CYS A 102 8.04 -9.48 -8.79
CA CYS A 102 8.19 -8.71 -10.02
C CYS A 102 9.67 -8.38 -10.30
N ILE A 103 10.41 -7.92 -9.28
CA ILE A 103 11.84 -7.62 -9.40
C ILE A 103 12.62 -8.89 -9.76
N ASN A 104 12.32 -10.02 -9.11
CA ASN A 104 12.99 -11.29 -9.39
C ASN A 104 12.78 -11.75 -10.85
N TYR A 105 11.56 -11.57 -11.38
CA TYR A 105 11.24 -11.95 -12.76
C TYR A 105 11.94 -11.06 -13.80
N TYR A 106 11.96 -9.74 -13.55
CA TYR A 106 12.52 -8.77 -14.51
C TYR A 106 13.98 -8.42 -14.28
N LYS A 107 14.66 -9.07 -13.34
CA LYS A 107 16.07 -8.82 -13.06
C LYS A 107 16.94 -8.94 -14.31
N GLY A 108 17.59 -7.84 -14.69
CA GLY A 108 18.44 -7.76 -15.87
C GLY A 108 17.70 -7.69 -17.22
N LYS A 109 16.40 -7.46 -17.18
CA LYS A 109 15.57 -7.19 -18.37
C LYS A 109 15.14 -5.73 -18.36
N THR A 110 14.94 -5.14 -19.54
CA THR A 110 14.33 -3.83 -19.70
C THR A 110 12.83 -4.00 -19.91
N ILE A 111 12.04 -3.14 -19.30
CA ILE A 111 10.59 -3.03 -19.48
C ILE A 111 10.32 -1.76 -20.28
N ASP A 112 9.72 -1.88 -21.46
CA ASP A 112 9.45 -0.71 -22.27
C ASP A 112 8.28 0.11 -21.70
N ARG A 113 7.17 -0.55 -21.32
CA ARG A 113 5.99 0.11 -20.77
C ARG A 113 5.43 -0.63 -19.57
N TYR A 114 5.26 0.08 -18.49
CA TYR A 114 4.71 -0.42 -17.22
C TYR A 114 3.45 0.36 -16.83
N LEU A 115 2.43 -0.36 -16.38
CA LEU A 115 1.17 0.18 -15.86
C LEU A 115 0.92 -0.33 -14.44
N ASP A 116 0.71 0.58 -13.50
CA ASP A 116 0.22 0.28 -12.15
C ASP A 116 -1.21 0.79 -12.01
N LEU A 117 -2.18 -0.14 -11.91
CA LEU A 117 -3.60 0.15 -11.76
C LEU A 117 -4.01 0.14 -10.28
N CYS A 118 -4.97 0.98 -9.91
CA CYS A 118 -5.36 1.21 -8.52
C CYS A 118 -4.14 1.61 -7.68
N THR A 119 -3.34 2.51 -8.22
CA THR A 119 -1.99 2.83 -7.72
C THR A 119 -1.98 3.41 -6.30
N GLY A 120 -3.08 4.03 -5.84
CA GLY A 120 -3.21 4.61 -4.51
C GLY A 120 -2.10 5.62 -4.21
N SER A 121 -1.24 5.29 -3.25
CA SER A 121 -0.06 6.11 -2.91
C SER A 121 1.09 6.04 -3.94
N GLY A 122 0.98 5.18 -4.95
CA GLY A 122 2.05 4.89 -5.90
C GLY A 122 3.09 3.90 -5.38
N CYS A 123 2.87 3.25 -4.24
CA CYS A 123 3.92 2.49 -3.56
C CYS A 123 4.45 1.30 -4.39
N ILE A 124 3.60 0.58 -5.12
CA ILE A 124 4.01 -0.51 -6.01
C ILE A 124 4.77 0.08 -7.20
N GLY A 125 4.11 0.98 -7.95
CA GLY A 125 4.64 1.54 -9.18
C GLY A 125 5.97 2.25 -9.01
N ILE A 126 6.08 3.09 -8.00
CA ILE A 126 7.31 3.85 -7.70
C ILE A 126 8.43 2.92 -7.20
N SER A 127 8.10 1.90 -6.38
CA SER A 127 9.11 0.93 -5.94
C SER A 127 9.70 0.16 -7.11
N LEU A 128 8.84 -0.35 -8.03
CA LEU A 128 9.31 -1.05 -9.22
C LEU A 128 10.10 -0.13 -10.17
N ALA A 129 9.65 1.09 -10.39
CA ALA A 129 10.38 2.06 -11.21
C ALA A 129 11.74 2.47 -10.62
N SER A 130 11.90 2.34 -9.29
CA SER A 130 13.19 2.60 -8.63
C SER A 130 14.18 1.43 -8.69
N GLU A 131 13.68 0.20 -8.86
CA GLU A 131 14.49 -1.04 -8.80
C GLU A 131 14.76 -1.65 -10.17
N LEU A 132 13.93 -1.36 -11.17
CA LEU A 132 13.98 -1.97 -12.49
C LEU A 132 14.30 -0.93 -13.58
N ASP A 133 14.84 -1.41 -14.70
CA ASP A 133 15.03 -0.60 -15.91
C ASP A 133 13.72 -0.48 -16.68
N ILE A 134 12.92 0.55 -16.37
CA ILE A 134 11.62 0.81 -16.97
C ILE A 134 11.67 2.12 -17.76
N LYS A 135 11.34 2.09 -19.05
CA LYS A 135 11.41 3.28 -19.92
C LYS A 135 10.20 4.21 -19.78
N SER A 136 9.02 3.65 -19.56
CA SER A 136 7.79 4.43 -19.42
C SER A 136 6.93 3.85 -18.30
N VAL A 137 6.57 4.69 -17.33
CA VAL A 137 5.76 4.33 -16.16
C VAL A 137 4.42 5.06 -16.25
N THR A 138 3.34 4.32 -16.10
CA THR A 138 1.98 4.88 -15.98
C THR A 138 1.39 4.45 -14.65
N LEU A 139 0.97 5.42 -13.85
CA LEU A 139 0.27 5.21 -12.57
C LEU A 139 -1.19 5.64 -12.74
N ALA A 140 -2.12 4.72 -12.57
CA ALA A 140 -3.53 4.98 -12.82
C ALA A 140 -4.38 4.65 -11.59
N ASP A 141 -5.35 5.51 -11.31
CA ASP A 141 -6.33 5.34 -10.24
C ASP A 141 -7.65 6.00 -10.64
N ILE A 142 -8.76 5.52 -10.12
CA ILE A 142 -10.07 6.15 -10.29
C ILE A 142 -10.19 7.44 -9.48
N SER A 143 -9.40 7.58 -8.42
CA SER A 143 -9.40 8.72 -7.50
C SER A 143 -8.33 9.74 -7.89
N LYS A 144 -8.76 10.95 -8.26
CA LYS A 144 -7.85 12.09 -8.46
C LYS A 144 -7.03 12.38 -7.20
N ASP A 145 -7.66 12.29 -6.04
CA ASP A 145 -7.01 12.58 -4.76
C ASP A 145 -5.88 11.58 -4.47
N SER A 146 -6.08 10.31 -4.81
CA SER A 146 -5.01 9.29 -4.75
C SER A 146 -3.87 9.62 -5.69
N LEU A 147 -4.17 10.04 -6.92
CA LEU A 147 -3.14 10.44 -7.89
C LEU A 147 -2.31 11.64 -7.42
N GLU A 148 -2.90 12.59 -6.69
CA GLU A 148 -2.11 13.68 -6.09
C GLU A 148 -1.13 13.19 -5.02
N VAL A 149 -1.49 12.14 -4.26
CA VAL A 149 -0.57 11.48 -3.33
C VAL A 149 0.53 10.73 -4.09
N ALA A 150 0.16 9.97 -5.14
CA ALA A 150 1.13 9.25 -5.98
C ALA A 150 2.11 10.22 -6.66
N LYS A 151 1.66 11.36 -7.20
CA LYS A 151 2.52 12.41 -7.76
C LYS A 151 3.52 12.95 -6.75
N LYS A 152 3.06 13.22 -5.52
CA LYS A 152 3.93 13.68 -4.43
C LYS A 152 5.02 12.65 -4.13
N ASN A 153 4.68 11.37 -4.07
CA ASN A 153 5.62 10.30 -3.85
C ASN A 153 6.60 10.12 -5.02
N ALA A 154 6.11 10.15 -6.26
CA ALA A 154 6.96 10.10 -7.45
C ALA A 154 7.97 11.25 -7.48
N TYR A 155 7.55 12.47 -7.12
CA TYR A 155 8.44 13.62 -6.98
C TYR A 155 9.53 13.40 -5.93
N ILE A 156 9.18 12.84 -4.75
CA ILE A 156 10.14 12.54 -3.67
C ILE A 156 11.24 11.58 -4.16
N TYR A 157 10.88 10.60 -5.00
CA TYR A 157 11.81 9.57 -5.50
C TYR A 157 12.37 9.87 -6.89
N ASN A 158 12.09 11.03 -7.47
CA ASN A 158 12.50 11.43 -8.82
C ASN A 158 12.09 10.43 -9.90
N ILE A 159 10.89 9.87 -9.78
CA ILE A 159 10.29 8.99 -10.78
C ILE A 159 9.47 9.83 -11.75
N ASP A 160 9.84 9.77 -13.03
CA ASP A 160 9.04 10.33 -14.12
C ASP A 160 7.95 9.33 -14.50
N ALA A 161 6.68 9.74 -14.40
CA ALA A 161 5.54 8.89 -14.66
C ALA A 161 4.34 9.68 -15.18
N ASP A 162 3.54 9.04 -16.02
CA ASP A 162 2.22 9.51 -16.41
C ASP A 162 1.19 9.16 -15.33
N PHE A 163 0.32 10.11 -14.98
CA PHE A 163 -0.74 9.94 -13.99
C PHE A 163 -2.10 10.05 -14.67
N ILE A 164 -2.84 8.93 -14.69
CA ILE A 164 -4.10 8.83 -15.44
C ILE A 164 -5.27 8.51 -14.51
N GLU A 165 -6.26 9.40 -14.46
CA GLU A 165 -7.55 9.08 -13.83
C GLU A 165 -8.30 8.07 -14.70
N SER A 166 -8.53 6.84 -14.18
CA SER A 166 -9.14 5.75 -14.95
C SER A 166 -9.88 4.76 -14.05
N ASP A 167 -11.10 4.39 -14.43
CA ASP A 167 -11.78 3.18 -13.91
C ASP A 167 -11.19 1.98 -14.65
N LEU A 168 -10.22 1.32 -14.03
CA LEU A 168 -9.38 0.29 -14.66
C LEU A 168 -8.79 0.80 -15.99
N PHE A 169 -9.19 0.21 -17.09
CA PHE A 169 -8.64 0.50 -18.41
C PHE A 169 -9.39 1.59 -19.20
N SER A 170 -10.41 2.24 -18.63
CA SER A 170 -11.30 3.13 -19.38
C SER A 170 -10.61 4.30 -20.09
N ASN A 171 -9.51 4.80 -19.56
CA ASN A 171 -8.71 5.88 -20.12
C ASN A 171 -7.27 5.44 -20.46
N ILE A 172 -6.99 4.14 -20.44
CA ILE A 172 -5.66 3.59 -20.75
C ILE A 172 -5.54 3.30 -22.23
N VAL A 173 -4.38 3.62 -22.83
CA VAL A 173 -4.13 3.45 -24.26
C VAL A 173 -2.84 2.67 -24.51
N GLY A 174 -2.94 1.67 -25.37
CA GLY A 174 -1.82 0.84 -25.84
C GLY A 174 -1.58 -0.37 -24.95
N GLU A 175 -0.49 -1.11 -25.24
CA GLU A 175 -0.12 -2.34 -24.57
C GLU A 175 1.08 -2.10 -23.65
N PHE A 176 1.22 -2.93 -22.60
CA PHE A 176 2.24 -2.85 -21.57
C PHE A 176 2.94 -4.20 -21.39
N ASP A 177 4.22 -4.18 -21.07
CA ASP A 177 5.01 -5.37 -20.81
C ASP A 177 4.81 -5.87 -19.38
N LEU A 178 4.41 -4.96 -18.50
CA LEU A 178 4.10 -5.24 -17.11
C LEU A 178 2.85 -4.47 -16.70
N ILE A 179 1.92 -5.16 -16.06
CA ILE A 179 0.77 -4.55 -15.37
C ILE A 179 0.76 -5.04 -13.93
N THR A 180 0.73 -4.11 -12.97
CA THR A 180 0.45 -4.43 -11.57
C THR A 180 -0.89 -3.86 -11.16
N ILE A 181 -1.56 -4.54 -10.23
CA ILE A 181 -2.82 -4.07 -9.69
C ILE A 181 -3.03 -4.60 -8.25
N ASN A 182 -3.34 -3.69 -7.33
CA ASN A 182 -3.89 -4.02 -6.01
C ASN A 182 -5.30 -3.41 -5.93
N PRO A 183 -6.33 -4.12 -6.42
CA PRO A 183 -7.69 -3.58 -6.51
C PRO A 183 -8.39 -3.61 -5.15
N PRO A 184 -9.44 -2.82 -4.93
CA PRO A 184 -10.36 -3.06 -3.83
C PRO A 184 -10.94 -4.47 -3.94
N TYR A 185 -10.74 -5.29 -2.91
CA TYR A 185 -11.14 -6.70 -2.90
C TYR A 185 -11.93 -7.12 -1.64
N VAL A 186 -12.11 -6.22 -0.67
CA VAL A 186 -12.80 -6.56 0.58
C VAL A 186 -14.31 -6.65 0.32
N PRO A 187 -14.96 -7.78 0.66
CA PRO A 187 -16.39 -7.91 0.56
C PRO A 187 -17.13 -6.95 1.51
N LEU A 188 -18.20 -6.31 1.05
CA LEU A 188 -19.00 -5.37 1.86
C LEU A 188 -19.54 -6.00 3.16
N ASN A 189 -19.84 -7.30 3.15
CA ASN A 189 -20.32 -8.03 4.34
C ASN A 189 -19.24 -8.16 5.42
N ARG A 190 -17.94 -8.06 5.07
CA ARG A 190 -16.82 -8.08 6.03
C ARG A 190 -16.57 -6.74 6.72
N LYS A 191 -17.25 -5.66 6.32
CA LYS A 191 -17.08 -4.33 6.95
C LYS A 191 -17.21 -4.36 8.47
N ARG A 192 -18.05 -5.27 9.03
CA ARG A 192 -18.29 -5.36 10.48
C ARG A 192 -17.18 -6.02 11.28
N ILE A 193 -16.28 -6.72 10.62
CA ILE A 193 -15.18 -7.48 11.27
C ILE A 193 -13.81 -6.86 11.07
N LEU A 194 -13.70 -5.83 10.22
CA LEU A 194 -12.48 -5.06 10.06
C LEU A 194 -12.22 -4.20 11.30
N ASP A 195 -10.95 -3.87 11.51
CA ASP A 195 -10.56 -2.93 12.55
C ASP A 195 -11.26 -1.58 12.34
N LYS A 196 -11.75 -1.00 13.41
CA LYS A 196 -12.40 0.31 13.39
C LYS A 196 -11.51 1.39 12.78
N THR A 197 -10.22 1.34 13.06
CA THR A 197 -9.22 2.27 12.51
C THR A 197 -9.24 2.27 10.98
N VAL A 198 -9.37 1.08 10.38
CA VAL A 198 -9.45 0.92 8.91
C VAL A 198 -10.78 1.48 8.39
N ILE A 199 -11.91 1.13 9.03
CA ILE A 199 -13.25 1.50 8.56
C ILE A 199 -13.48 3.01 8.64
N ASP A 200 -13.01 3.64 9.72
CA ASP A 200 -13.33 5.03 10.04
C ASP A 200 -12.39 6.03 9.34
N TYR A 201 -11.19 5.60 8.95
CA TYR A 201 -10.16 6.50 8.45
C TYR A 201 -9.66 6.19 7.04
N GLU A 202 -9.60 4.91 6.62
CA GLU A 202 -9.11 4.60 5.28
C GLU A 202 -10.23 4.74 4.23
N PRO A 203 -9.92 5.16 2.98
CA PRO A 203 -10.94 5.43 1.98
C PRO A 203 -11.71 4.15 1.60
N ASN A 204 -13.03 4.18 1.74
CA ASN A 204 -13.88 3.04 1.40
C ASN A 204 -13.70 2.57 -0.06
N LEU A 205 -13.39 3.50 -0.97
CA LEU A 205 -13.14 3.23 -2.38
C LEU A 205 -11.93 2.33 -2.60
N ALA A 206 -10.91 2.42 -1.72
CA ALA A 206 -9.71 1.61 -1.79
C ALA A 206 -9.84 0.24 -1.10
N LEU A 207 -10.90 0.04 -0.31
CA LEU A 207 -11.09 -1.17 0.48
C LEU A 207 -12.13 -2.09 -0.14
N PHE A 208 -13.33 -1.55 -0.39
CA PHE A 208 -14.51 -2.35 -0.62
C PHE A 208 -14.83 -2.48 -2.11
N ALA A 209 -15.10 -3.72 -2.52
CA ALA A 209 -15.79 -4.02 -3.75
C ALA A 209 -17.28 -4.34 -3.45
N ASP A 210 -17.91 -5.21 -4.23
CA ASP A 210 -19.27 -5.69 -4.01
C ASP A 210 -19.39 -6.76 -2.89
N ASN A 211 -20.50 -7.50 -2.88
CA ASN A 211 -20.81 -8.45 -1.81
C ASN A 211 -19.80 -9.61 -1.70
N ASP A 212 -19.17 -10.04 -2.81
CA ASP A 212 -18.16 -11.10 -2.83
C ASP A 212 -16.72 -10.58 -2.96
N GLY A 213 -16.55 -9.26 -3.13
CA GLY A 213 -15.24 -8.62 -3.29
C GLY A 213 -14.59 -8.84 -4.65
N LEU A 214 -15.28 -9.47 -5.60
CA LEU A 214 -14.71 -9.92 -6.88
C LEU A 214 -15.07 -9.04 -8.08
N SER A 215 -15.94 -8.04 -7.94
CA SER A 215 -16.43 -7.28 -9.10
C SER A 215 -15.34 -6.59 -9.90
N ILE A 216 -14.41 -5.93 -9.22
CA ILE A 216 -13.29 -5.23 -9.85
C ILE A 216 -12.31 -6.25 -10.46
N ILE A 217 -12.02 -7.32 -9.75
CA ILE A 217 -11.15 -8.42 -10.21
C ILE A 217 -11.73 -9.08 -11.46
N LYS A 218 -13.04 -9.36 -11.50
CA LYS A 218 -13.71 -9.93 -12.67
C LYS A 218 -13.63 -9.01 -13.88
N LYS A 219 -13.90 -7.70 -13.70
CA LYS A 219 -13.75 -6.71 -14.78
C LYS A 219 -12.30 -6.68 -15.31
N PHE A 220 -11.33 -6.63 -14.40
CA PHE A 220 -9.92 -6.62 -14.76
C PHE A 220 -9.54 -7.87 -15.57
N ILE A 221 -9.87 -9.08 -15.08
CA ILE A 221 -9.56 -10.35 -15.76
C ILE A 221 -10.21 -10.43 -17.15
N GLN A 222 -11.39 -9.84 -17.35
CA GLN A 222 -12.07 -9.83 -18.65
C GLN A 222 -11.34 -9.01 -19.71
N GLU A 223 -10.57 -7.98 -19.34
CA GLU A 223 -10.08 -6.95 -20.25
C GLU A 223 -8.57 -6.85 -20.39
N TYR A 224 -7.78 -7.28 -19.37
CA TYR A 224 -6.34 -6.99 -19.27
C TYR A 224 -5.54 -7.46 -20.50
N ASP A 225 -5.95 -8.55 -21.15
CA ASP A 225 -5.27 -9.13 -22.30
C ASP A 225 -5.31 -8.26 -23.56
N LYS A 226 -6.14 -7.23 -23.60
CA LYS A 226 -6.16 -6.21 -24.66
C LYS A 226 -5.10 -5.13 -24.45
N TYR A 227 -4.52 -5.07 -23.26
CA TYR A 227 -3.56 -4.06 -22.83
C TYR A 227 -2.21 -4.66 -22.44
N LEU A 228 -2.04 -5.98 -22.64
CA LEU A 228 -0.81 -6.69 -22.32
C LEU A 228 -0.15 -7.16 -23.61
N THR A 229 1.17 -6.92 -23.73
CA THR A 229 1.96 -7.49 -24.83
C THR A 229 1.99 -9.02 -24.79
N ASP A 230 2.31 -9.68 -25.90
CA ASP A 230 2.31 -11.16 -25.99
C ASP A 230 3.22 -11.82 -24.92
N ASP A 231 4.37 -11.21 -24.62
CA ASP A 231 5.33 -11.68 -23.60
C ASP A 231 5.15 -10.97 -22.24
N GLY A 232 4.11 -10.16 -22.09
CA GLY A 232 3.86 -9.35 -20.91
C GLY A 232 3.39 -10.18 -19.71
N LEU A 233 3.51 -9.58 -18.52
CA LEU A 233 3.04 -10.17 -17.25
C LEU A 233 2.11 -9.23 -16.52
N VAL A 234 1.18 -9.85 -15.81
CA VAL A 234 0.33 -9.20 -14.83
C VAL A 234 0.61 -9.78 -13.44
N LEU A 235 0.72 -8.90 -12.44
CA LEU A 235 0.70 -9.29 -11.03
C LEU A 235 -0.49 -8.62 -10.35
N MET A 236 -1.39 -9.41 -9.77
CA MET A 236 -2.62 -8.94 -9.16
C MET A 236 -2.74 -9.44 -7.71
N GLU A 237 -2.87 -8.52 -6.77
CA GLU A 237 -3.17 -8.85 -5.37
C GLU A 237 -4.65 -9.13 -5.16
N PHE A 238 -4.99 -9.99 -4.16
CA PHE A 238 -6.35 -10.34 -3.81
C PHE A 238 -6.46 -10.84 -2.36
N ASP A 239 -7.68 -10.96 -1.84
CA ASP A 239 -7.94 -11.53 -0.50
C ASP A 239 -7.68 -13.04 -0.47
N GLU A 240 -7.06 -13.52 0.59
CA GLU A 240 -6.70 -14.93 0.78
C GLU A 240 -7.85 -15.93 0.52
N SER A 241 -9.09 -15.52 0.71
CA SER A 241 -10.28 -16.34 0.48
C SER A 241 -10.72 -16.41 -0.99
N GLN A 242 -10.08 -15.64 -1.89
CA GLN A 242 -10.51 -15.49 -3.28
C GLN A 242 -9.73 -16.38 -4.27
N GLY A 243 -8.65 -17.04 -3.82
CA GLY A 243 -7.75 -17.81 -4.69
C GLY A 243 -8.46 -18.84 -5.59
N ASP A 244 -9.39 -19.65 -5.02
CA ASP A 244 -10.15 -20.63 -5.79
C ASP A 244 -11.05 -19.99 -6.86
N ALA A 245 -11.68 -18.86 -6.55
CA ALA A 245 -12.56 -18.17 -7.47
C ALA A 245 -11.76 -17.54 -8.62
N ILE A 246 -10.61 -16.96 -8.32
CA ILE A 246 -9.69 -16.37 -9.31
C ILE A 246 -9.11 -17.47 -10.21
N SER A 247 -8.69 -18.60 -9.63
CA SER A 247 -8.22 -19.77 -10.41
C SER A 247 -9.23 -20.19 -11.46
N LYS A 248 -10.50 -20.37 -11.08
CA LYS A 248 -11.58 -20.73 -12.01
C LYS A 248 -11.75 -19.72 -13.14
N LEU A 249 -11.73 -18.41 -12.82
CA LEU A 249 -11.84 -17.35 -13.83
C LEU A 249 -10.70 -17.40 -14.85
N LEU A 250 -9.48 -17.67 -14.40
CA LEU A 250 -8.29 -17.74 -15.26
C LEU A 250 -8.25 -19.05 -16.06
N GLU A 251 -8.69 -20.18 -15.49
CA GLU A 251 -8.85 -21.45 -16.19
C GLU A 251 -9.89 -21.32 -17.33
N GLU A 252 -11.04 -20.71 -17.08
CA GLU A 252 -12.07 -20.42 -18.09
C GLU A 252 -11.53 -19.55 -19.21
N LYS A 253 -10.67 -18.56 -18.88
CA LYS A 253 -9.99 -17.70 -19.85
C LYS A 253 -8.82 -18.40 -20.55
N LYS A 254 -8.41 -19.59 -20.09
CA LYS A 254 -7.29 -20.41 -20.59
C LYS A 254 -5.94 -19.68 -20.55
N VAL A 255 -5.69 -18.99 -19.47
CA VAL A 255 -4.45 -18.23 -19.21
C VAL A 255 -3.52 -19.07 -18.35
N ASN A 256 -2.22 -19.03 -18.63
CA ASN A 256 -1.22 -19.58 -17.73
C ASN A 256 -1.07 -18.66 -16.50
N PHE A 257 -1.22 -19.21 -15.31
CA PHE A 257 -1.10 -18.43 -14.09
C PHE A 257 -0.46 -19.24 -12.96
N LYS A 258 0.00 -18.51 -11.94
CA LYS A 258 0.51 -19.08 -10.68
C LYS A 258 0.09 -18.20 -9.53
N ILE A 259 -0.55 -18.81 -8.52
CA ILE A 259 -0.87 -18.13 -7.25
C ILE A 259 0.33 -18.24 -6.32
N TYR A 260 0.63 -17.15 -5.65
CA TYR A 260 1.68 -17.01 -4.66
C TYR A 260 1.10 -16.76 -3.28
N LYS A 261 1.80 -17.31 -2.29
CA LYS A 261 1.41 -17.20 -0.88
C LYS A 261 2.28 -16.19 -0.15
N ASP A 262 1.70 -15.57 0.88
CA ASP A 262 2.44 -14.75 1.81
C ASP A 262 3.23 -15.59 2.85
N TYR A 263 3.95 -14.90 3.73
CA TYR A 263 4.74 -15.54 4.81
C TYR A 263 3.89 -16.33 5.82
N SER A 264 2.58 -16.08 5.87
CA SER A 264 1.60 -16.84 6.66
C SER A 264 1.04 -18.04 5.91
N ASN A 265 1.57 -18.35 4.70
CA ASN A 265 1.11 -19.41 3.81
C ASN A 265 -0.33 -19.24 3.30
N MET A 266 -0.83 -18.00 3.26
CA MET A 266 -2.13 -17.64 2.70
C MET A 266 -1.97 -17.13 1.27
N ASP A 267 -2.89 -17.48 0.38
CA ASP A 267 -2.90 -17.00 -1.00
C ASP A 267 -2.97 -15.47 -1.02
N ARG A 268 -2.12 -14.81 -1.80
CA ARG A 268 -2.00 -13.34 -1.72
C ARG A 268 -2.02 -12.64 -3.06
N PHE A 269 -1.33 -13.16 -4.05
CA PHE A 269 -1.35 -12.56 -5.38
C PHE A 269 -1.19 -13.63 -6.46
N VAL A 270 -1.60 -13.29 -7.67
CA VAL A 270 -1.44 -14.13 -8.85
C VAL A 270 -0.53 -13.45 -9.87
N VAL A 271 0.36 -14.25 -10.46
CA VAL A 271 1.11 -13.90 -11.65
C VAL A 271 0.46 -14.59 -12.83
N MET A 272 0.12 -13.83 -13.88
CA MET A 272 -0.47 -14.36 -15.10
C MET A 272 0.20 -13.74 -16.32
N GLY A 273 0.41 -14.53 -17.37
CA GLY A 273 1.02 -14.09 -18.62
C GLY A 273 0.02 -13.55 -19.62
N GLY A 274 0.55 -13.03 -20.73
CA GLY A 274 -0.19 -12.73 -21.94
C GLY A 274 -0.64 -14.01 -22.68
N ARG A 275 -0.73 -13.95 -23.98
CA ARG A 275 -1.20 -15.03 -24.86
C ARG A 275 -0.21 -16.17 -25.01
#